data_e3c005a17b0a9ebbca6e655d638350b9
#
_entry.id   e3c005a17b0a9ebbca6e655d638350b9
#
_cell.length_a   1.000
_cell.length_b   1.000
_cell.length_c   1.000
_cell.angle_alpha   90.00
_cell.angle_beta   90.00
_cell.angle_gamma   90.00
#
_symmetry.space_group_name_H-M   'P 1'
#
loop_
_entity.id
_entity.type
_entity.pdbx_description
1 polymer ?
#
loop_
_entity_poly.entity_id
_entity_poly.type
_entity_poly.pdbx_seq_one_letter_code
_entity_poly.pdbx_strand_id
1 'polypeptide(L)' 'MDTVERRGELVKTLCRRRYERVENLAADFGVSERTIRRDIEALSRTVPIYTQSGR' A
#
# COMPACT_ATOMS: atom_id res chain seq x y z
N MET A 1 -2.04 -13.19 6.21
CA MET A 1 -1.22 -12.03 6.63
C MET A 1 -2.12 -11.06 7.37
N ASP A 2 -1.76 -10.68 8.57
CA ASP A 2 -2.60 -9.76 9.33
C ASP A 2 -2.29 -8.31 8.91
N THR A 3 -3.05 -7.37 9.49
CA THR A 3 -2.94 -5.97 9.09
C THR A 3 -1.55 -5.40 9.32
N VAL A 4 -0.95 -5.71 10.45
CA VAL A 4 0.37 -5.18 10.78
C VAL A 4 1.41 -5.71 9.80
N GLU A 5 1.39 -7.00 9.54
CA GLU A 5 2.32 -7.60 8.59
C GLU A 5 2.11 -7.04 7.18
N ARG A 6 0.85 -6.92 6.79
CA ARG A 6 0.53 -6.42 5.45
C ARG A 6 1.05 -5.00 5.27
N ARG A 7 0.83 -4.15 6.26
CA ARG A 7 1.28 -2.76 6.18
C ARG A 7 2.80 -2.67 6.16
N GLY A 8 3.47 -3.53 6.92
CA GLY A 8 4.93 -3.58 6.90
C GLY A 8 5.46 -3.96 5.54
N GLU A 9 4.87 -4.98 4.94
CA GLU A 9 5.29 -5.41 3.61
C GLU A 9 4.94 -4.37 2.56
N LEU A 10 3.81 -3.68 2.75
CA LEU A 10 3.40 -2.65 1.82
C LEU A 10 4.40 -1.50 1.81
N VAL A 11 4.88 -1.09 2.97
CA VAL A 11 5.89 -0.05 3.06
C VAL A 11 7.15 -0.47 2.31
N LYS A 12 7.60 -1.71 2.52
CA LYS A 12 8.78 -2.21 1.83
C LYS A 12 8.59 -2.20 0.32
N THR A 13 7.42 -2.60 -0.12
CA THR A 13 7.12 -2.63 -1.55
C THR A 13 7.14 -1.22 -2.14
N LEU A 14 6.53 -0.28 -1.46
CA LEU A 14 6.46 1.09 -1.94
C LEU A 14 7.83 1.76 -1.93
N CYS A 15 8.67 1.40 -0.97
CA CYS A 15 10.03 1.93 -0.94
C CYS A 15 10.86 1.39 -2.09
N ARG A 16 10.62 0.15 -2.49
CA ARG A 16 11.35 -0.48 -3.56
C ARG A 16 10.82 -0.07 -4.92
N ARG A 17 9.48 -0.01 -5.03
CA ARG A 17 8.82 0.37 -6.28
C ARG A 17 8.16 1.72 -6.05
N ARG A 18 8.75 2.77 -6.57
CA ARG A 18 8.25 4.10 -6.30
C ARG A 18 6.84 4.35 -6.82
N TYR A 19 6.53 3.74 -7.96
CA TYR A 19 5.23 3.93 -8.58
C TYR A 19 4.58 2.57 -8.75
N GLU A 20 3.50 2.38 -8.05
CA GLU A 20 2.77 1.13 -8.13
C GLU A 20 1.29 1.44 -8.07
N ARG A 21 0.52 0.71 -8.84
CA ARG A 21 -0.93 0.91 -8.86
C ARG A 21 -1.57 0.17 -7.71
N VAL A 22 -2.62 0.78 -7.16
CA VAL A 22 -3.37 0.16 -6.08
C VAL A 22 -3.90 -1.21 -6.52
N GLU A 23 -4.36 -1.31 -7.76
CA GLU A 23 -4.89 -2.59 -8.25
C GLU A 23 -3.82 -3.67 -8.27
N ASN A 24 -2.59 -3.33 -8.60
CA ASN A 24 -1.50 -4.29 -8.60
C ASN A 24 -1.14 -4.71 -7.18
N LEU A 25 -1.12 -3.75 -6.27
CA LEU A 25 -0.83 -4.05 -4.88
C LEU A 25 -1.92 -4.94 -4.28
N ALA A 26 -3.17 -4.65 -4.62
CA ALA A 26 -4.27 -5.46 -4.12
C ALA A 26 -4.13 -6.91 -4.58
N ALA A 27 -3.78 -7.10 -5.84
CA ALA A 27 -3.58 -8.44 -6.39
C ALA A 27 -2.40 -9.13 -5.71
N ASP A 28 -1.31 -8.42 -5.53
CA ASP A 28 -0.12 -8.99 -4.92
C ASP A 28 -0.37 -9.42 -3.48
N PHE A 29 -1.16 -8.66 -2.76
CA PHE A 29 -1.43 -8.94 -1.36
C PHE A 29 -2.69 -9.78 -1.15
N GLY A 30 -3.45 -10.03 -2.21
CA GLY A 30 -4.65 -10.84 -2.11
C GLY A 30 -5.76 -10.16 -1.33
N VAL A 31 -5.86 -8.84 -1.43
CA VAL A 31 -6.92 -8.07 -0.76
C VAL A 31 -7.57 -7.14 -1.76
N SER A 32 -8.63 -6.45 -1.33
CA SER A 32 -9.32 -5.52 -2.20
C SER A 32 -8.55 -4.21 -2.33
N GLU A 33 -8.83 -3.47 -3.40
CA GLU A 33 -8.22 -2.15 -3.58
C GLU A 33 -8.58 -1.21 -2.43
N ARG A 34 -9.79 -1.35 -1.94
CA ARG A 34 -10.24 -0.55 -0.81
C ARG A 34 -9.34 -0.77 0.40
N THR A 35 -8.99 -2.02 0.65
CA THR A 35 -8.12 -2.36 1.77
C THR A 35 -6.74 -1.72 1.57
N ILE A 36 -6.20 -1.79 0.37
CA ILE A 36 -4.90 -1.19 0.08
C ILE A 36 -4.95 0.33 0.27
N ARG A 37 -6.01 0.97 -0.21
CA ARG A 37 -6.14 2.41 -0.04
C ARG A 37 -6.21 2.81 1.42
N ARG A 38 -6.91 2.03 2.23
CA ARG A 38 -6.99 2.31 3.66
C ARG A 38 -5.63 2.12 4.33
N ASP A 39 -4.90 1.10 3.91
CA ASP A 39 -3.56 0.87 4.45
C ASP A 39 -2.63 2.01 4.08
N ILE A 40 -2.67 2.44 2.84
CA ILE A 40 -1.82 3.55 2.38
C ILE A 40 -2.15 4.82 3.15
N GLU A 41 -3.43 5.08 3.34
CA GLU A 41 -3.86 6.26 4.07
C GLU A 41 -3.37 6.23 5.51
N ALA A 42 -3.45 5.07 6.13
CA ALA A 42 -2.97 4.92 7.50
C ALA A 42 -1.46 5.09 7.58
N LEU A 43 -0.74 4.53 6.62
CA LEU A 43 0.71 4.61 6.60
C LEU A 43 1.22 6.00 6.29
N SER A 44 0.50 6.76 5.46
CA SER A 44 0.95 8.09 5.09
C SER A 44 0.93 9.07 6.25
N ARG A 45 0.30 8.68 7.35
CA ARG A 45 0.31 9.50 8.55
C ARG A 45 1.59 9.34 9.36
N THR A 46 2.30 8.24 9.14
CA THR A 46 3.51 7.95 9.89
C THR A 46 4.76 7.98 9.03
N VAL A 47 4.63 7.68 7.74
CA VAL A 47 5.76 7.73 6.81
C VAL A 47 5.33 8.45 5.55
N PRO A 48 6.26 9.17 4.90
CA PRO A 48 5.94 9.87 3.66
C PRO A 48 5.83 8.87 2.51
N ILE A 49 4.59 8.58 2.11
CA ILE A 49 4.33 7.65 1.03
C ILE A 49 3.62 8.38 -0.09
N TYR A 50 4.13 8.19 -1.30
CA TYR A 50 3.55 8.79 -2.49
C TYR A 50 3.13 7.71 -3.46
N THR A 51 1.91 7.79 -3.95
CA THR A 51 1.39 6.83 -4.89
C THR A 51 0.76 7.56 -6.07
N GLN A 52 0.54 6.80 -7.14
CA GLN A 52 -0.10 7.36 -8.33
C GLN A 52 -1.61 7.44 -8.18
N SER A 53 -2.17 6.61 -7.33
CA SER A 53 -3.62 6.56 -7.18
C SER A 53 -4.14 7.87 -6.61
N GLY A 54 -5.30 8.28 -7.06
CA GLY A 54 -5.91 9.49 -6.56
C GLY A 54 -5.48 10.74 -7.30
N ARG A 55 -4.71 10.59 -8.35
CA ARG A 55 -4.26 11.76 -9.12
C ARG A 55 -4.75 11.70 -10.53
#